data_c8dcdabbe6f23398322da2cfc2aea192
#
_entry.id   c8dcdabbe6f23398322da2cfc2aea192
#
_cell.length_a   1.000
_cell.length_b   1.000
_cell.length_c   1.000
_cell.angle_alpha   90.00
_cell.angle_beta   90.00
_cell.angle_gamma   90.00
#
_symmetry.space_group_name_H-M   'P 1'
#
loop_
_entity.id
_entity.type
_entity.pdbx_description
1 polymer ?
#
loop_
_entity_poly.entity_id
_entity_poly.type
_entity_poly.pdbx_seq_one_letter_code
_entity_poly.pdbx_strand_id
1 'polypeptide(L)'
;MQEKLLAIKEAAFNEIATAENSGALEEIRVKYLGKKGELTTILRGMGSLSKEERPIVGKLANEVREVLEAELEAVTKAVKEAEKQEKLKNEVIDISMPGKKQTIGKKHPLEQTLDEMKKIFVSMGFAIEDGPEVEKDYYNFEALNIPKNHPARSEQDTFYINDNVVLRTQTSPVQARVMEKQQPPIKMISPGKVFRSDAVDATHSPIFYQMEGLVIDKDITFADLKGTLELFAKKMFGDKVKTKFRPHHFPFTEPSAEMDATCFVCNGKGCKVCKGEGWIEILGCGMVHPQVLRNCGIDPEVYSGFAFGFGVDRMVMLKYGIDDIRLLYESDMRFLNQF
;
A
#
# COMPACT_ATOMS: atom_id res chain seq x y z
N MET A 1 54.40 -42.53 -41.60
CA MET A 1 53.45 -41.58 -40.99
C MET A 1 52.19 -42.27 -40.49
N GLN A 2 51.66 -43.28 -41.15
CA GLN A 2 50.46 -44.03 -40.71
C GLN A 2 50.67 -44.67 -39.32
N GLU A 3 51.80 -45.31 -39.04
CA GLU A 3 52.11 -45.89 -37.72
C GLU A 3 52.11 -44.87 -36.60
N LYS A 4 52.58 -43.63 -36.89
CA LYS A 4 52.56 -42.55 -35.89
C LYS A 4 51.15 -42.06 -35.58
N LEU A 5 50.22 -42.03 -36.58
CA LEU A 5 48.82 -41.68 -36.37
C LEU A 5 48.09 -42.71 -35.49
N LEU A 6 48.40 -44.00 -35.73
CA LEU A 6 47.84 -45.09 -34.93
C LEU A 6 48.38 -45.09 -33.50
N ALA A 7 49.67 -44.82 -33.33
CA ALA A 7 50.28 -44.68 -31.98
C ALA A 7 49.70 -43.52 -31.20
N ILE A 8 49.46 -42.35 -31.84
CA ILE A 8 48.77 -41.19 -31.21
C ILE A 8 47.37 -41.55 -30.84
N LYS A 9 46.65 -42.28 -31.69
CA LYS A 9 45.29 -42.73 -31.38
C LYS A 9 45.25 -43.58 -30.13
N GLU A 10 46.11 -44.61 -30.03
CA GLU A 10 46.21 -45.50 -28.85
C GLU A 10 46.62 -44.74 -27.57
N ALA A 11 47.60 -43.84 -27.67
CA ALA A 11 48.04 -43.03 -26.54
C ALA A 11 46.93 -42.12 -26.05
N ALA A 12 46.23 -41.46 -26.96
CA ALA A 12 45.10 -40.59 -26.59
C ALA A 12 43.94 -41.36 -25.95
N PHE A 13 43.59 -42.53 -26.47
CA PHE A 13 42.58 -43.41 -25.86
C PHE A 13 42.95 -43.85 -24.44
N ASN A 14 44.19 -44.22 -24.19
CA ASN A 14 44.65 -44.60 -22.89
C ASN A 14 44.62 -43.42 -21.91
N GLU A 15 45.01 -42.21 -22.34
CA GLU A 15 44.94 -41.02 -21.50
C GLU A 15 43.46 -40.59 -21.21
N ILE A 16 42.56 -40.69 -22.19
CA ILE A 16 41.14 -40.44 -22.03
C ILE A 16 40.53 -41.41 -21.01
N ALA A 17 40.90 -42.70 -21.09
CA ALA A 17 40.37 -43.73 -20.19
C ALA A 17 40.85 -43.57 -18.74
N THR A 18 41.99 -42.93 -18.52
CA THR A 18 42.57 -42.69 -17.16
C THR A 18 42.28 -41.31 -16.65
N ALA A 19 41.55 -40.45 -17.35
CA ALA A 19 41.25 -39.09 -16.93
C ALA A 19 40.24 -39.07 -15.76
N GLU A 20 40.63 -38.49 -14.63
CA GLU A 20 39.81 -38.48 -13.40
C GLU A 20 38.78 -37.34 -13.36
N ASN A 21 38.96 -36.29 -14.14
CA ASN A 21 38.08 -35.09 -14.08
C ASN A 21 37.96 -34.38 -15.41
N SER A 22 36.98 -33.50 -15.52
CA SER A 22 36.70 -32.75 -16.74
C SER A 22 37.82 -31.82 -17.20
N GLY A 23 38.66 -31.34 -16.25
CA GLY A 23 39.84 -30.52 -16.53
C GLY A 23 40.95 -31.33 -17.24
N ALA A 24 41.23 -32.55 -16.79
CA ALA A 24 42.20 -33.44 -17.40
C ALA A 24 41.77 -33.81 -18.85
N LEU A 25 40.49 -34.03 -19.09
CA LEU A 25 39.97 -34.29 -20.43
C LEU A 25 40.16 -33.09 -21.39
N GLU A 26 40.03 -31.88 -20.91
CA GLU A 26 40.29 -30.68 -21.72
C GLU A 26 41.79 -30.49 -22.01
N GLU A 27 42.67 -30.83 -21.08
CA GLU A 27 44.11 -30.84 -21.32
C GLU A 27 44.48 -31.87 -22.39
N ILE A 28 43.91 -33.09 -22.33
CA ILE A 28 44.08 -34.12 -23.33
C ILE A 28 43.57 -33.64 -24.71
N ARG A 29 42.43 -33.02 -24.74
CA ARG A 29 41.86 -32.42 -25.97
C ARG A 29 42.82 -31.41 -26.59
N VAL A 30 43.38 -30.51 -25.78
CA VAL A 30 44.33 -29.49 -26.25
C VAL A 30 45.63 -30.13 -26.72
N LYS A 31 46.12 -31.16 -26.00
CA LYS A 31 47.35 -31.91 -26.33
C LYS A 31 47.25 -32.58 -27.72
N TYR A 32 46.14 -33.24 -27.99
CA TYR A 32 46.03 -34.03 -29.24
C TYR A 32 45.34 -33.27 -30.36
N LEU A 33 44.27 -32.52 -30.10
CA LEU A 33 43.41 -31.87 -31.07
C LEU A 33 43.59 -30.34 -31.16
N GLY A 34 44.35 -29.74 -30.26
CA GLY A 34 44.60 -28.33 -30.24
C GLY A 34 45.35 -27.77 -31.47
N LYS A 35 45.37 -26.44 -31.61
CA LYS A 35 46.07 -25.76 -32.74
C LYS A 35 47.55 -26.14 -32.88
N LYS A 36 48.21 -26.52 -31.80
CA LYS A 36 49.60 -27.03 -31.75
C LYS A 36 49.64 -28.51 -31.31
N GLY A 37 48.50 -29.18 -31.30
CA GLY A 37 48.39 -30.56 -30.88
C GLY A 37 49.13 -31.55 -31.79
N GLU A 38 49.37 -32.73 -31.23
CA GLU A 38 50.17 -33.78 -31.90
C GLU A 38 49.57 -34.15 -33.24
N LEU A 39 48.25 -34.34 -33.33
CA LEU A 39 47.55 -34.68 -34.58
C LEU A 39 47.67 -33.53 -35.59
N THR A 40 47.52 -32.27 -35.13
CA THR A 40 47.61 -31.09 -35.98
C THR A 40 49.03 -30.90 -36.52
N THR A 41 50.03 -31.25 -35.74
CA THR A 41 51.47 -31.19 -36.11
C THR A 41 51.77 -32.21 -37.22
N ILE A 42 51.26 -33.43 -37.12
CA ILE A 42 51.42 -34.44 -38.17
C ILE A 42 50.70 -34.00 -39.49
N LEU A 43 49.50 -33.43 -39.37
CA LEU A 43 48.76 -32.89 -40.54
C LEU A 43 49.54 -31.76 -41.24
N ARG A 44 50.21 -30.90 -40.51
CA ARG A 44 51.10 -29.86 -41.07
C ARG A 44 52.32 -30.43 -41.78
N GLY A 45 52.86 -31.56 -41.28
CA GLY A 45 54.00 -32.26 -41.87
C GLY A 45 53.70 -33.01 -43.14
N MET A 46 52.41 -33.16 -43.54
CA MET A 46 52.05 -33.88 -44.77
C MET A 46 52.55 -33.21 -46.08
N GLY A 47 53.05 -31.98 -46.00
CA GLY A 47 53.68 -31.29 -47.09
C GLY A 47 54.90 -32.01 -47.70
N SER A 48 55.58 -32.85 -46.94
CA SER A 48 56.77 -33.62 -47.33
C SER A 48 56.48 -34.98 -47.95
N LEU A 49 55.21 -35.42 -48.04
CA LEU A 49 54.81 -36.71 -48.60
C LEU A 49 54.59 -36.66 -50.10
N SER A 50 54.68 -37.86 -50.77
CA SER A 50 54.37 -37.99 -52.19
C SER A 50 52.92 -37.68 -52.52
N LYS A 51 52.64 -37.34 -53.80
CA LYS A 51 51.26 -37.01 -54.21
C LYS A 51 50.24 -38.14 -54.04
N GLU A 52 50.71 -39.40 -54.02
CA GLU A 52 49.91 -40.60 -53.86
C GLU A 52 49.62 -40.93 -52.39
N GLU A 53 50.54 -40.62 -51.44
CA GLU A 53 50.38 -40.93 -50.05
C GLU A 53 49.56 -39.85 -49.26
N ARG A 54 49.54 -38.60 -49.74
CA ARG A 54 48.79 -37.51 -49.10
C ARG A 54 47.32 -37.79 -48.85
N PRO A 55 46.52 -38.28 -49.87
CA PRO A 55 45.10 -38.52 -49.65
C PRO A 55 44.84 -39.66 -48.66
N ILE A 56 45.73 -40.69 -48.64
CA ILE A 56 45.58 -41.83 -47.72
C ILE A 56 45.85 -41.43 -46.29
N VAL A 57 46.94 -40.70 -46.05
CA VAL A 57 47.31 -40.19 -44.69
C VAL A 57 46.33 -39.14 -44.21
N GLY A 58 45.84 -38.27 -45.14
CA GLY A 58 44.81 -37.26 -44.82
C GLY A 58 43.47 -37.87 -44.40
N LYS A 59 43.06 -38.94 -45.10
CA LYS A 59 41.80 -39.66 -44.75
C LYS A 59 41.96 -40.33 -43.38
N LEU A 60 43.05 -41.02 -43.11
CA LEU A 60 43.31 -41.69 -41.86
C LEU A 60 43.40 -40.66 -40.70
N ALA A 61 44.06 -39.51 -40.89
CA ALA A 61 44.13 -38.46 -39.89
C ALA A 61 42.78 -37.87 -39.54
N ASN A 62 41.88 -37.68 -40.52
CA ASN A 62 40.53 -37.24 -40.26
C ASN A 62 39.69 -38.30 -39.53
N GLU A 63 39.81 -39.58 -39.92
CA GLU A 63 39.13 -40.67 -39.21
C GLU A 63 39.62 -40.77 -37.75
N VAL A 64 40.91 -40.65 -37.51
CA VAL A 64 41.46 -40.63 -36.13
C VAL A 64 40.94 -39.41 -35.34
N ARG A 65 40.86 -38.24 -35.98
CA ARG A 65 40.34 -37.05 -35.36
C ARG A 65 38.86 -37.21 -34.97
N GLU A 66 38.02 -37.65 -35.88
CA GLU A 66 36.57 -37.85 -35.65
C GLU A 66 36.34 -38.84 -34.50
N VAL A 67 37.09 -39.96 -34.48
CA VAL A 67 36.95 -40.95 -33.44
C VAL A 67 37.42 -40.42 -32.10
N LEU A 68 38.52 -39.65 -32.03
CA LEU A 68 38.96 -39.01 -30.79
C LEU A 68 38.06 -37.93 -30.29
N GLU A 69 37.48 -37.10 -31.19
CA GLU A 69 36.51 -36.09 -30.84
C GLU A 69 35.22 -36.72 -30.25
N ALA A 70 34.72 -37.80 -30.87
CA ALA A 70 33.56 -38.51 -30.38
C ALA A 70 33.76 -39.14 -28.99
N GLU A 71 34.91 -39.79 -28.79
CA GLU A 71 35.26 -40.42 -27.51
C GLU A 71 35.44 -39.38 -26.40
N LEU A 72 36.17 -38.29 -26.70
CA LEU A 72 36.32 -37.17 -25.74
C LEU A 72 35.01 -36.57 -25.32
N GLU A 73 34.07 -36.39 -26.29
CA GLU A 73 32.75 -35.86 -26.02
C GLU A 73 31.91 -36.78 -25.12
N ALA A 74 31.93 -38.09 -25.42
CA ALA A 74 31.20 -39.09 -24.65
C ALA A 74 31.73 -39.20 -23.21
N VAL A 75 33.06 -39.29 -23.03
CA VAL A 75 33.69 -39.40 -21.71
C VAL A 75 33.54 -38.08 -20.93
N THR A 76 33.71 -36.94 -21.59
CA THR A 76 33.50 -35.61 -20.94
C THR A 76 32.10 -35.46 -20.41
N LYS A 77 31.07 -35.90 -21.17
CA LYS A 77 29.69 -35.86 -20.72
C LYS A 77 29.44 -36.76 -19.52
N ALA A 78 30.00 -37.97 -19.53
CA ALA A 78 29.89 -38.90 -18.41
C ALA A 78 30.55 -38.37 -17.13
N VAL A 79 31.81 -37.87 -17.27
CA VAL A 79 32.57 -37.28 -16.12
C VAL A 79 31.87 -36.06 -15.56
N LYS A 80 31.38 -35.11 -16.37
CA LYS A 80 30.66 -33.94 -15.93
C LYS A 80 29.39 -34.30 -15.18
N GLU A 81 28.63 -35.30 -15.65
CA GLU A 81 27.47 -35.77 -14.95
C GLU A 81 27.78 -36.43 -13.61
N ALA A 82 28.88 -37.21 -13.54
CA ALA A 82 29.36 -37.77 -12.30
C ALA A 82 29.84 -36.70 -11.29
N GLU A 83 30.64 -35.71 -11.76
CA GLU A 83 31.04 -34.55 -10.95
C GLU A 83 29.83 -33.79 -10.40
N LYS A 84 28.80 -33.58 -11.23
CA LYS A 84 27.55 -32.93 -10.82
C LYS A 84 26.79 -33.73 -9.77
N GLN A 85 26.69 -35.06 -9.94
CA GLN A 85 26.00 -35.92 -8.99
C GLN A 85 26.78 -35.97 -7.64
N GLU A 86 28.07 -35.97 -7.68
CA GLU A 86 28.92 -35.92 -6.46
C GLU A 86 28.73 -34.58 -5.75
N LYS A 87 28.76 -33.47 -6.49
CA LYS A 87 28.51 -32.15 -5.93
C LYS A 87 27.13 -32.07 -5.28
N LEU A 88 26.08 -32.59 -5.95
CA LEU A 88 24.71 -32.62 -5.41
C LEU A 88 24.59 -33.49 -4.15
N LYS A 89 25.36 -34.61 -4.06
CA LYS A 89 25.40 -35.45 -2.85
C LYS A 89 26.09 -34.75 -1.65
N ASN A 90 27.06 -33.91 -1.93
CA ASN A 90 27.84 -33.19 -0.94
C ASN A 90 27.23 -31.85 -0.54
N GLU A 91 26.26 -31.32 -1.33
CA GLU A 91 25.50 -30.15 -0.98
C GLU A 91 24.43 -30.50 0.06
N VAL A 92 24.78 -30.36 1.34
CA VAL A 92 23.82 -30.54 2.45
C VAL A 92 23.15 -29.17 2.73
N ILE A 93 21.89 -29.07 2.40
CA ILE A 93 21.07 -27.92 2.80
C ILE A 93 20.37 -28.27 4.11
N ASP A 94 20.62 -27.53 5.17
CA ASP A 94 19.89 -27.67 6.43
C ASP A 94 18.47 -27.13 6.28
N ILE A 95 17.52 -28.00 6.03
CA ILE A 95 16.10 -27.67 5.88
C ILE A 95 15.42 -27.30 7.21
N SER A 96 16.10 -27.51 8.35
CA SER A 96 15.57 -27.09 9.66
C SER A 96 15.81 -25.62 9.95
N MET A 97 16.69 -24.96 9.22
CA MET A 97 16.92 -23.52 9.34
C MET A 97 15.66 -22.76 8.92
N PRO A 98 15.13 -21.88 9.79
CA PRO A 98 13.96 -21.09 9.42
C PRO A 98 14.27 -20.17 8.24
N GLY A 99 13.41 -20.18 7.25
CA GLY A 99 13.48 -19.25 6.12
C GLY A 99 13.40 -17.80 6.58
N LYS A 100 13.86 -16.87 5.74
CA LYS A 100 13.73 -15.44 6.00
C LYS A 100 12.25 -15.07 6.10
N LYS A 101 11.80 -14.74 7.32
CA LYS A 101 10.41 -14.38 7.59
C LYS A 101 10.07 -13.10 6.81
N GLN A 102 9.11 -13.18 5.91
CA GLN A 102 8.59 -11.98 5.26
C GLN A 102 7.75 -11.21 6.28
N THR A 103 8.07 -9.93 6.46
CA THR A 103 7.21 -9.01 7.23
C THR A 103 6.01 -8.63 6.37
N ILE A 104 4.83 -9.06 6.79
CA ILE A 104 3.59 -8.60 6.18
C ILE A 104 3.35 -7.17 6.64
N GLY A 105 3.12 -6.26 5.70
CA GLY A 105 2.77 -4.87 6.00
C GLY A 105 1.45 -4.78 6.75
N LYS A 106 1.30 -3.75 7.58
CA LYS A 106 0.10 -3.46 8.35
C LYS A 106 -0.55 -2.17 7.86
N LYS A 107 -1.85 -2.05 7.98
CA LYS A 107 -2.54 -0.78 7.72
C LYS A 107 -2.25 0.21 8.84
N HIS A 108 -2.08 1.47 8.48
CA HIS A 108 -1.97 2.57 9.43
C HIS A 108 -3.21 2.65 10.35
N PRO A 109 -3.10 2.96 11.65
CA PRO A 109 -4.24 3.01 12.57
C PRO A 109 -5.34 3.99 12.15
N LEU A 110 -4.99 5.11 11.50
CA LEU A 110 -5.97 6.01 10.86
C LEU A 110 -6.81 5.28 9.82
N GLU A 111 -6.18 4.58 8.89
CA GLU A 111 -6.87 3.84 7.83
C GLU A 111 -7.72 2.70 8.38
N GLN A 112 -7.24 2.01 9.41
CA GLN A 112 -8.01 0.95 10.05
C GLN A 112 -9.31 1.50 10.67
N THR A 113 -9.21 2.61 11.41
CA THR A 113 -10.36 3.26 12.05
C THR A 113 -11.31 3.87 11.02
N LEU A 114 -10.75 4.50 9.98
CA LEU A 114 -11.53 5.07 8.89
C LEU A 114 -12.35 3.99 8.14
N ASP A 115 -11.73 2.84 7.85
CA ASP A 115 -12.43 1.72 7.22
C ASP A 115 -13.54 1.16 8.11
N GLU A 116 -13.33 1.08 9.42
CA GLU A 116 -14.35 0.65 10.39
C GLU A 116 -15.54 1.61 10.41
N MET A 117 -15.28 2.91 10.47
CA MET A 117 -16.32 3.94 10.44
C MET A 117 -17.09 3.93 9.13
N LYS A 118 -16.40 3.82 7.99
CA LYS A 118 -17.04 3.65 6.67
C LYS A 118 -17.97 2.42 6.66
N LYS A 119 -17.50 1.27 7.17
CA LYS A 119 -18.33 0.06 7.24
C LYS A 119 -19.57 0.25 8.11
N ILE A 120 -19.46 0.96 9.23
CA ILE A 120 -20.60 1.26 10.10
C ILE A 120 -21.65 2.07 9.32
N PHE A 121 -21.27 3.20 8.69
CA PHE A 121 -22.19 4.06 7.97
C PHE A 121 -22.78 3.39 6.73
N VAL A 122 -21.96 2.66 5.96
CA VAL A 122 -22.45 1.86 4.81
C VAL A 122 -23.47 0.83 5.26
N SER A 123 -23.28 0.16 6.43
CA SER A 123 -24.27 -0.76 6.99
C SER A 123 -25.58 -0.08 7.41
N MET A 124 -25.57 1.25 7.56
CA MET A 124 -26.73 2.07 7.87
C MET A 124 -27.34 2.70 6.59
N GLY A 125 -26.84 2.35 5.39
CA GLY A 125 -27.33 2.81 4.10
C GLY A 125 -26.75 4.14 3.62
N PHE A 126 -25.62 4.59 4.14
CA PHE A 126 -24.92 5.76 3.63
C PHE A 126 -24.04 5.41 2.42
N ALA A 127 -24.07 6.23 1.38
CA ALA A 127 -23.10 6.23 0.30
C ALA A 127 -21.81 6.91 0.75
N ILE A 128 -20.69 6.55 0.13
CA ILE A 128 -19.42 7.24 0.35
C ILE A 128 -19.19 8.16 -0.83
N GLU A 129 -19.06 9.46 -0.55
CA GLU A 129 -18.80 10.49 -1.54
C GLU A 129 -17.45 11.16 -1.30
N ASP A 130 -16.78 11.52 -2.38
CA ASP A 130 -15.46 12.13 -2.34
C ASP A 130 -15.45 13.48 -3.08
N GLY A 131 -14.48 14.32 -2.76
CA GLY A 131 -14.31 15.62 -3.38
C GLY A 131 -12.87 16.15 -3.32
N PRO A 132 -12.60 17.25 -4.04
CA PRO A 132 -11.24 17.79 -4.14
C PRO A 132 -10.72 18.34 -2.81
N GLU A 133 -9.43 18.11 -2.55
CA GLU A 133 -8.71 18.71 -1.40
C GLU A 133 -8.40 20.20 -1.66
N VAL A 134 -8.10 20.55 -2.92
CA VAL A 134 -7.96 21.94 -3.39
C VAL A 134 -9.34 22.40 -3.84
N GLU A 135 -9.95 23.29 -3.07
CA GLU A 135 -11.38 23.62 -3.22
C GLU A 135 -11.57 25.09 -3.56
N LYS A 136 -12.69 25.40 -4.20
CA LYS A 136 -13.14 26.78 -4.38
C LYS A 136 -13.63 27.35 -3.05
N ASP A 137 -13.28 28.60 -2.77
CA ASP A 137 -13.75 29.36 -1.61
C ASP A 137 -15.27 29.32 -1.45
N TYR A 138 -16.01 29.39 -2.58
CA TYR A 138 -17.46 29.25 -2.62
C TYR A 138 -17.97 27.99 -1.91
N TYR A 139 -17.44 26.82 -2.26
CA TYR A 139 -17.89 25.56 -1.65
C TYR A 139 -17.44 25.40 -0.19
N ASN A 140 -16.26 25.94 0.14
CA ASN A 140 -15.73 25.83 1.50
C ASN A 140 -16.44 26.76 2.49
N PHE A 141 -17.08 27.83 1.99
CA PHE A 141 -17.68 28.87 2.83
C PHE A 141 -19.08 29.31 2.36
N GLU A 142 -19.20 29.98 1.23
CA GLU A 142 -20.46 30.65 0.84
C GLU A 142 -21.64 29.68 0.66
N ALA A 143 -21.41 28.55 0.01
CA ALA A 143 -22.43 27.49 -0.15
C ALA A 143 -22.91 26.95 1.20
N LEU A 144 -22.05 27.02 2.24
CA LEU A 144 -22.31 26.56 3.59
C LEU A 144 -22.80 27.68 4.51
N ASN A 145 -23.39 28.75 3.98
CA ASN A 145 -23.93 29.88 4.73
C ASN A 145 -22.87 30.69 5.49
N ILE A 146 -21.64 30.74 4.98
CA ILE A 146 -20.51 31.52 5.52
C ILE A 146 -20.09 32.57 4.47
N PRO A 147 -20.82 33.71 4.35
CA PRO A 147 -20.49 34.74 3.36
C PRO A 147 -19.14 35.42 3.67
N LYS A 148 -18.61 36.21 2.71
CA LYS A 148 -17.26 36.82 2.80
C LYS A 148 -17.00 37.62 4.06
N ASN A 149 -18.04 38.27 4.61
CA ASN A 149 -17.94 39.12 5.82
C ASN A 149 -18.38 38.40 7.10
N HIS A 150 -18.53 37.09 7.08
CA HIS A 150 -18.98 36.34 8.25
C HIS A 150 -17.84 36.19 9.28
N PRO A 151 -18.08 36.45 10.59
CA PRO A 151 -17.03 36.34 11.62
C PRO A 151 -16.32 34.96 11.66
N ALA A 152 -17.05 33.89 11.42
CA ALA A 152 -16.49 32.53 11.41
C ALA A 152 -15.37 32.32 10.34
N ARG A 153 -15.28 33.17 9.33
CA ARG A 153 -14.17 33.11 8.34
C ARG A 153 -12.85 33.56 8.92
N SER A 154 -12.86 34.53 9.81
CA SER A 154 -11.64 35.05 10.46
C SER A 154 -11.12 34.11 11.57
N GLU A 155 -12.00 33.25 12.10
CA GLU A 155 -11.65 32.27 13.12
C GLU A 155 -11.09 30.97 12.53
N GLN A 156 -11.21 30.77 11.22
CA GLN A 156 -10.68 29.60 10.53
C GLN A 156 -9.33 29.90 9.89
N ASP A 157 -8.28 29.42 10.48
CA ASP A 157 -6.94 29.47 9.91
C ASP A 157 -6.92 28.62 8.62
N THR A 158 -7.06 29.30 7.46
CA THR A 158 -7.22 28.67 6.16
C THR A 158 -6.00 28.87 5.31
N PHE A 159 -5.53 27.82 4.65
CA PHE A 159 -4.51 27.92 3.61
C PHE A 159 -5.13 28.38 2.29
N TYR A 160 -4.93 29.64 1.91
CA TYR A 160 -5.34 30.20 0.63
C TYR A 160 -4.25 29.97 -0.43
N ILE A 161 -4.65 29.42 -1.59
CA ILE A 161 -3.81 29.35 -2.78
C ILE A 161 -3.92 30.68 -3.56
N ASN A 162 -5.14 31.22 -3.62
CA ASN A 162 -5.47 32.56 -4.11
C ASN A 162 -6.84 32.99 -3.52
N ASP A 163 -7.31 34.17 -3.89
CA ASP A 163 -8.56 34.74 -3.33
C ASP A 163 -9.83 33.87 -3.49
N ASN A 164 -9.81 32.90 -4.40
CA ASN A 164 -10.94 32.05 -4.73
C ASN A 164 -10.71 30.55 -4.55
N VAL A 165 -9.48 30.15 -4.13
CA VAL A 165 -9.07 28.76 -4.02
C VAL A 165 -8.33 28.53 -2.71
N VAL A 166 -8.77 27.53 -1.97
CA VAL A 166 -8.25 27.17 -0.66
C VAL A 166 -7.88 25.67 -0.60
N LEU A 167 -7.07 25.29 0.37
CA LEU A 167 -7.09 23.90 0.86
C LEU A 167 -8.32 23.77 1.77
N ARG A 168 -9.18 22.78 1.52
CA ARG A 168 -10.44 22.63 2.26
C ARG A 168 -10.20 22.48 3.76
N THR A 169 -10.91 23.26 4.57
CA THR A 169 -10.81 23.25 6.03
C THR A 169 -11.70 22.20 6.69
N GLN A 170 -12.60 21.62 5.92
CA GLN A 170 -13.61 20.63 6.30
C GLN A 170 -14.02 19.82 5.09
N THR A 171 -14.73 18.70 5.28
CA THR A 171 -15.25 17.90 4.17
C THR A 171 -16.66 18.32 3.74
N SER A 172 -17.26 19.32 4.38
CA SER A 172 -18.58 19.90 4.04
C SER A 172 -18.72 20.38 2.58
N PRO A 173 -17.68 20.87 1.87
CA PRO A 173 -17.76 21.16 0.44
C PRO A 173 -18.31 20.02 -0.40
N VAL A 174 -18.02 18.76 -0.02
CA VAL A 174 -18.54 17.58 -0.72
C VAL A 174 -20.05 17.48 -0.58
N GLN A 175 -20.61 17.85 0.58
CA GLN A 175 -22.05 17.89 0.80
C GLN A 175 -22.73 18.86 -0.16
N ALA A 176 -22.20 20.09 -0.29
CA ALA A 176 -22.73 21.08 -1.24
C ALA A 176 -22.64 20.58 -2.70
N ARG A 177 -21.52 19.98 -3.09
CA ARG A 177 -21.33 19.42 -4.42
C ARG A 177 -22.28 18.27 -4.75
N VAL A 178 -22.61 17.44 -3.77
CA VAL A 178 -23.58 16.35 -3.93
C VAL A 178 -24.99 16.92 -4.05
N MET A 179 -25.36 17.87 -3.19
CA MET A 179 -26.67 18.54 -3.25
C MET A 179 -26.94 19.27 -4.58
N GLU A 180 -25.89 19.85 -5.20
CA GLU A 180 -26.01 20.49 -6.53
C GLU A 180 -26.17 19.46 -7.67
N LYS A 181 -25.70 18.22 -7.50
CA LYS A 181 -25.69 17.21 -8.56
C LYS A 181 -26.91 16.29 -8.56
N GLN A 182 -27.51 16.07 -7.40
CA GLN A 182 -28.63 15.14 -7.27
C GLN A 182 -29.74 15.69 -6.38
N GLN A 183 -30.97 15.29 -6.68
CA GLN A 183 -32.11 15.62 -5.85
C GLN A 183 -32.25 14.64 -4.68
N PRO A 184 -32.86 15.04 -3.55
CA PRO A 184 -33.20 14.12 -2.48
C PRO A 184 -34.03 12.91 -2.95
N PRO A 185 -33.89 11.73 -2.31
CA PRO A 185 -33.21 11.52 -1.04
C PRO A 185 -31.69 11.44 -1.16
N ILE A 186 -30.97 12.09 -0.24
CA ILE A 186 -29.53 12.07 -0.14
C ILE A 186 -29.15 11.46 1.22
N LYS A 187 -28.25 10.50 1.23
CA LYS A 187 -27.71 9.88 2.45
C LYS A 187 -26.27 9.47 2.22
N MET A 188 -25.33 10.30 2.67
CA MET A 188 -23.92 10.15 2.35
C MET A 188 -23.01 10.42 3.53
N ILE A 189 -21.79 9.88 3.48
CA ILE A 189 -20.64 10.30 4.26
C ILE A 189 -19.52 10.77 3.34
N SER A 190 -18.74 11.75 3.78
CA SER A 190 -17.56 12.24 3.09
C SER A 190 -16.35 12.17 4.02
N PRO A 191 -15.56 11.10 3.95
CA PRO A 191 -14.28 10.99 4.63
C PRO A 191 -13.18 11.67 3.80
N GLY A 192 -12.23 12.38 4.44
CA GLY A 192 -11.12 12.95 3.69
C GLY A 192 -10.16 13.76 4.55
N LYS A 193 -9.03 14.12 3.95
CA LYS A 193 -8.07 15.05 4.52
C LYS A 193 -8.61 16.46 4.49
N VAL A 194 -8.29 17.20 5.53
CA VAL A 194 -8.60 18.62 5.68
C VAL A 194 -7.38 19.35 6.18
N PHE A 195 -7.34 20.67 5.99
CA PHE A 195 -6.16 21.49 6.19
C PHE A 195 -6.53 22.74 6.96
N ARG A 196 -5.79 23.01 8.04
CA ARG A 196 -5.91 24.25 8.85
C ARG A 196 -4.52 24.76 9.19
N SER A 197 -4.33 26.08 9.17
CA SER A 197 -3.03 26.66 9.47
C SER A 197 -2.75 26.78 10.99
N ASP A 198 -3.21 25.77 11.74
CA ASP A 198 -3.01 25.66 13.17
C ASP A 198 -1.54 25.38 13.51
N ALA A 199 -1.10 25.89 14.65
CA ALA A 199 0.20 25.53 15.21
C ALA A 199 0.21 24.05 15.62
N VAL A 200 1.31 23.35 15.32
CA VAL A 200 1.45 21.92 15.63
C VAL A 200 1.66 21.74 17.14
N ASP A 201 0.78 20.99 17.78
CA ASP A 201 0.91 20.57 19.17
C ASP A 201 0.45 19.10 19.37
N ALA A 202 0.26 18.67 20.61
CA ALA A 202 -0.18 17.30 20.90
C ALA A 202 -1.62 16.99 20.45
N THR A 203 -2.42 18.02 20.13
CA THR A 203 -3.86 17.92 19.82
C THR A 203 -4.22 18.51 18.46
N HIS A 204 -3.33 19.30 17.85
CA HIS A 204 -3.53 19.98 16.58
C HIS A 204 -2.46 19.59 15.57
N SER A 205 -2.91 19.37 14.33
CA SER A 205 -2.06 19.14 13.17
C SER A 205 -2.60 19.97 12.00
N PRO A 206 -1.74 20.59 11.18
CA PRO A 206 -2.18 21.33 9.99
C PRO A 206 -2.85 20.46 8.93
N ILE A 207 -2.64 19.16 9.02
CA ILE A 207 -3.28 18.15 8.19
C ILE A 207 -3.88 17.10 9.10
N PHE A 208 -5.17 16.83 8.95
CA PHE A 208 -5.85 15.77 9.68
C PHE A 208 -6.98 15.19 8.86
N TYR A 209 -7.59 14.11 9.33
CA TYR A 209 -8.72 13.48 8.65
C TYR A 209 -10.03 13.83 9.33
N GLN A 210 -11.04 14.12 8.53
CA GLN A 210 -12.39 14.38 8.97
C GLN A 210 -13.37 13.44 8.24
N MET A 211 -14.46 13.10 8.88
CA MET A 211 -15.59 12.45 8.27
C MET A 211 -16.85 13.26 8.59
N GLU A 212 -17.59 13.61 7.57
CA GLU A 212 -18.87 14.25 7.71
C GLU A 212 -19.97 13.41 7.06
N GLY A 213 -21.18 13.54 7.56
CA GLY A 213 -22.34 12.87 7.02
C GLY A 213 -23.50 13.85 6.77
N LEU A 214 -24.29 13.55 5.75
CA LEU A 214 -25.46 14.32 5.34
C LEU A 214 -26.62 13.38 5.05
N VAL A 215 -27.78 13.73 5.56
CA VAL A 215 -29.06 13.11 5.18
C VAL A 215 -30.04 14.21 4.81
N ILE A 216 -30.65 14.13 3.64
CA ILE A 216 -31.71 15.03 3.18
C ILE A 216 -32.83 14.21 2.57
N ASP A 217 -34.03 14.36 3.11
CA ASP A 217 -35.28 13.77 2.60
C ASP A 217 -36.46 14.59 3.10
N LYS A 218 -37.66 14.14 2.82
CA LYS A 218 -38.90 14.71 3.38
C LYS A 218 -39.00 14.36 4.87
N ASP A 219 -39.49 15.31 5.66
CA ASP A 219 -39.85 15.12 7.07
C ASP A 219 -38.73 14.62 7.98
N ILE A 220 -37.47 14.88 7.62
CA ILE A 220 -36.31 14.57 8.46
C ILE A 220 -36.29 15.46 9.71
N THR A 221 -36.11 14.84 10.85
CA THR A 221 -36.19 15.50 12.16
C THR A 221 -34.89 15.42 12.95
N PHE A 222 -34.78 16.24 14.00
CA PHE A 222 -33.68 16.15 14.96
C PHE A 222 -33.67 14.81 15.72
N ALA A 223 -34.82 14.13 15.83
CA ALA A 223 -34.90 12.79 16.42
C ALA A 223 -34.20 11.74 15.53
N ASP A 224 -34.32 11.87 14.21
CA ASP A 224 -33.62 10.99 13.26
C ASP A 224 -32.10 11.17 13.33
N LEU A 225 -31.64 12.42 13.47
CA LEU A 225 -30.22 12.74 13.75
C LEU A 225 -29.74 12.02 15.00
N LYS A 226 -30.46 12.19 16.12
CA LYS A 226 -30.12 11.56 17.40
C LYS A 226 -30.06 10.05 17.30
N GLY A 227 -31.08 9.42 16.70
CA GLY A 227 -31.14 7.97 16.54
C GLY A 227 -29.98 7.43 15.68
N THR A 228 -29.64 8.14 14.59
CA THR A 228 -28.52 7.81 13.70
C THR A 228 -27.19 7.85 14.48
N LEU A 229 -26.94 8.91 15.21
CA LEU A 229 -25.68 9.11 15.94
C LEU A 229 -25.57 8.21 17.19
N GLU A 230 -26.67 7.90 17.88
CA GLU A 230 -26.69 6.91 18.95
C GLU A 230 -26.34 5.49 18.43
N LEU A 231 -26.87 5.12 17.28
CA LEU A 231 -26.55 3.84 16.65
C LEU A 231 -25.08 3.77 16.22
N PHE A 232 -24.56 4.85 15.64
CA PHE A 232 -23.12 4.96 15.35
C PHE A 232 -22.27 4.80 16.60
N ALA A 233 -22.57 5.54 17.67
CA ALA A 233 -21.83 5.49 18.93
C ALA A 233 -21.82 4.07 19.52
N LYS A 234 -22.94 3.38 19.53
CA LYS A 234 -23.05 1.98 20.00
C LYS A 234 -22.22 1.01 19.14
N LYS A 235 -22.28 1.13 17.82
CA LYS A 235 -21.50 0.29 16.89
C LYS A 235 -20.00 0.53 17.02
N MET A 236 -19.58 1.76 17.29
CA MET A 236 -18.18 2.16 17.38
C MET A 236 -17.54 1.87 18.75
N PHE A 237 -18.29 2.12 19.82
CA PHE A 237 -17.76 2.08 21.21
C PHE A 237 -18.42 1.01 22.08
N GLY A 238 -19.41 0.29 21.56
CA GLY A 238 -20.13 -0.77 22.26
C GLY A 238 -21.46 -0.34 22.86
N ASP A 239 -22.33 -1.31 23.15
CA ASP A 239 -23.74 -1.10 23.52
C ASP A 239 -23.97 -0.35 24.83
N LYS A 240 -22.96 -0.30 25.71
CA LYS A 240 -23.06 0.39 27.01
C LYS A 240 -22.88 1.91 26.93
N VAL A 241 -22.41 2.42 25.77
CA VAL A 241 -22.21 3.85 25.58
C VAL A 241 -23.55 4.57 25.53
N LYS A 242 -23.65 5.65 26.30
CA LYS A 242 -24.76 6.59 26.26
C LYS A 242 -24.29 7.87 25.58
N THR A 243 -25.21 8.54 24.91
CA THR A 243 -24.97 9.82 24.25
C THR A 243 -25.76 10.93 24.94
N LYS A 244 -25.22 12.13 24.90
CA LYS A 244 -25.92 13.34 25.31
C LYS A 244 -25.64 14.43 24.29
N PHE A 245 -26.63 15.27 24.01
CA PHE A 245 -26.53 16.37 23.06
C PHE A 245 -26.56 17.69 23.82
N ARG A 246 -25.60 18.57 23.52
CA ARG A 246 -25.51 19.92 24.07
C ARG A 246 -25.80 20.93 22.96
N PRO A 247 -26.63 21.95 23.17
CA PRO A 247 -26.81 23.02 22.21
C PRO A 247 -25.48 23.67 21.83
N HIS A 248 -25.32 23.94 20.55
CA HIS A 248 -24.15 24.64 20.00
C HIS A 248 -24.60 25.51 18.80
N HIS A 249 -23.69 26.27 18.21
CA HIS A 249 -23.96 27.06 17.02
C HIS A 249 -22.94 26.75 15.93
N PHE A 250 -23.47 26.41 14.72
CA PHE A 250 -22.71 26.35 13.49
C PHE A 250 -23.45 27.13 12.39
N PRO A 251 -22.76 27.90 11.52
CA PRO A 251 -23.41 28.69 10.48
C PRO A 251 -24.26 27.89 9.48
N PHE A 252 -23.89 26.64 9.27
CA PHE A 252 -24.50 25.73 8.28
C PHE A 252 -25.58 24.80 8.84
N THR A 253 -25.83 24.86 10.15
CA THR A 253 -26.90 24.06 10.81
C THR A 253 -27.70 24.88 11.80
N GLU A 254 -29.04 24.60 11.87
CA GLU A 254 -29.97 25.22 12.83
C GLU A 254 -31.21 24.32 13.03
N PRO A 255 -31.47 23.79 14.26
CA PRO A 255 -30.62 23.88 15.45
C PRO A 255 -29.35 23.06 15.34
N SER A 256 -28.30 23.49 16.05
CA SER A 256 -27.02 22.82 16.12
C SER A 256 -26.78 22.22 17.50
N ALA A 257 -25.99 21.18 17.55
CA ALA A 257 -25.58 20.53 18.81
C ALA A 257 -24.20 19.91 18.69
N GLU A 258 -23.57 19.70 19.82
CA GLU A 258 -22.44 18.77 20.00
C GLU A 258 -22.93 17.51 20.67
N MET A 259 -22.41 16.36 20.24
CA MET A 259 -22.67 15.08 20.85
C MET A 259 -21.50 14.62 21.70
N ASP A 260 -21.76 14.40 22.99
CA ASP A 260 -20.84 13.72 23.89
C ASP A 260 -21.25 12.25 24.03
N ALA A 261 -20.26 11.37 24.15
CA ALA A 261 -20.45 9.97 24.52
C ALA A 261 -19.91 9.71 25.94
N THR A 262 -20.52 8.76 26.65
CA THR A 262 -19.96 8.28 27.92
C THR A 262 -18.52 7.81 27.69
N CYS A 263 -17.61 8.26 28.52
CA CYS A 263 -16.20 7.87 28.39
C CYS A 263 -16.07 6.34 28.46
N PHE A 264 -15.70 5.74 27.35
CA PHE A 264 -15.59 4.28 27.20
C PHE A 264 -14.33 3.74 27.90
N VAL A 265 -13.34 4.60 28.24
CA VAL A 265 -12.15 4.19 29.00
C VAL A 265 -12.49 3.95 30.48
N CYS A 266 -13.27 4.82 31.10
CA CYS A 266 -13.62 4.72 32.51
C CYS A 266 -15.09 4.36 32.76
N ASN A 267 -15.87 4.07 31.70
CA ASN A 267 -17.30 3.81 31.77
C ASN A 267 -18.09 4.87 32.56
N GLY A 268 -17.76 6.14 32.34
CA GLY A 268 -18.44 7.27 32.94
C GLY A 268 -18.01 7.63 34.37
N LYS A 269 -17.01 6.95 34.96
CA LYS A 269 -16.56 7.19 36.35
C LYS A 269 -15.66 8.38 36.50
N GLY A 270 -15.13 8.94 35.42
CA GLY A 270 -14.13 9.97 35.42
C GLY A 270 -12.70 9.43 35.38
N CYS A 271 -11.86 9.92 34.45
CA CYS A 271 -10.45 9.57 34.29
C CYS A 271 -9.68 10.73 33.64
N LYS A 272 -8.37 10.55 33.43
CA LYS A 272 -7.53 11.55 32.74
C LYS A 272 -8.02 11.88 31.35
N VAL A 273 -8.49 10.87 30.57
CA VAL A 273 -8.97 11.06 29.21
C VAL A 273 -10.19 11.96 29.14
N CYS A 274 -11.16 11.79 30.02
CA CYS A 274 -12.35 12.63 30.11
C CYS A 274 -12.19 13.79 31.16
N LYS A 275 -10.99 14.06 31.62
CA LYS A 275 -10.67 15.12 32.58
C LYS A 275 -11.56 15.07 33.84
N GLY A 276 -11.98 13.87 34.27
CA GLY A 276 -12.83 13.65 35.43
C GLY A 276 -14.34 13.74 35.20
N GLU A 277 -14.79 14.17 34.02
CA GLU A 277 -16.21 14.43 33.71
C GLU A 277 -17.03 13.18 33.42
N GLY A 278 -16.38 12.08 33.00
CA GLY A 278 -17.07 10.85 32.58
C GLY A 278 -17.66 10.92 31.17
N TRP A 279 -17.56 12.05 30.47
CA TRP A 279 -18.06 12.29 29.11
C TRP A 279 -16.94 12.77 28.21
N ILE A 280 -17.03 12.43 26.93
CA ILE A 280 -16.08 12.84 25.89
C ILE A 280 -16.88 13.41 24.72
N GLU A 281 -16.56 14.62 24.30
CA GLU A 281 -17.07 15.18 23.06
C GLU A 281 -16.57 14.40 21.86
N ILE A 282 -17.50 14.00 20.99
CA ILE A 282 -17.24 13.16 19.82
C ILE A 282 -17.37 13.96 18.54
N LEU A 283 -18.46 14.75 18.37
CA LEU A 283 -18.79 15.37 17.10
C LEU A 283 -19.71 16.58 17.24
N GLY A 284 -19.65 17.44 16.22
CA GLY A 284 -20.65 18.47 15.99
C GLY A 284 -21.75 17.97 15.02
N CYS A 285 -22.98 18.43 15.20
CA CYS A 285 -24.12 18.01 14.37
C CYS A 285 -25.24 19.08 14.39
N GLY A 286 -26.23 18.91 13.52
CA GLY A 286 -27.41 19.76 13.51
C GLY A 286 -28.30 19.53 12.33
N MET A 287 -29.45 20.18 12.30
CA MET A 287 -30.33 20.24 11.13
C MET A 287 -29.71 21.17 10.10
N VAL A 288 -29.71 20.78 8.83
CA VAL A 288 -29.13 21.59 7.75
C VAL A 288 -29.85 22.93 7.68
N HIS A 289 -29.08 24.02 7.68
CA HIS A 289 -29.66 25.36 7.63
C HIS A 289 -30.45 25.58 6.31
N PRO A 290 -31.66 26.12 6.31
CA PRO A 290 -32.46 26.33 5.09
C PRO A 290 -31.72 27.08 3.97
N GLN A 291 -30.83 28.03 4.35
CA GLN A 291 -30.04 28.76 3.36
C GLN A 291 -29.04 27.86 2.63
N VAL A 292 -28.46 26.84 3.29
CA VAL A 292 -27.58 25.85 2.63
C VAL A 292 -28.34 25.05 1.59
N LEU A 293 -29.56 24.60 1.90
CA LEU A 293 -30.43 23.93 0.94
C LEU A 293 -30.73 24.82 -0.28
N ARG A 294 -31.12 26.09 -0.05
CA ARG A 294 -31.36 27.05 -1.12
C ARG A 294 -30.13 27.30 -1.99
N ASN A 295 -28.97 27.46 -1.38
CA ASN A 295 -27.72 27.68 -2.11
C ASN A 295 -27.38 26.50 -3.05
N CYS A 296 -27.82 25.29 -2.68
CA CYS A 296 -27.61 24.07 -3.47
C CYS A 296 -28.82 23.69 -4.36
N GLY A 297 -29.84 24.56 -4.48
CA GLY A 297 -31.02 24.35 -5.36
C GLY A 297 -32.05 23.35 -4.82
N ILE A 298 -32.03 23.10 -3.49
CA ILE A 298 -33.02 22.24 -2.81
C ILE A 298 -34.06 23.13 -2.10
N ASP A 299 -35.36 22.83 -2.27
CA ASP A 299 -36.43 23.58 -1.63
C ASP A 299 -36.57 23.19 -0.15
N PRO A 300 -36.29 24.12 0.80
CA PRO A 300 -36.38 23.85 2.24
C PRO A 300 -37.82 23.75 2.76
N GLU A 301 -38.82 24.12 1.98
CA GLU A 301 -40.23 23.94 2.34
C GLU A 301 -40.72 22.50 2.09
N VAL A 302 -39.97 21.75 1.25
CA VAL A 302 -40.29 20.36 0.89
C VAL A 302 -39.36 19.38 1.57
N TYR A 303 -38.09 19.76 1.71
CA TYR A 303 -37.03 18.89 2.22
C TYR A 303 -36.41 19.46 3.47
N SER A 304 -36.10 18.56 4.40
CA SER A 304 -35.27 18.81 5.58
C SER A 304 -34.13 17.85 5.65
N GLY A 305 -33.17 18.11 6.51
CA GLY A 305 -32.03 17.20 6.62
C GLY A 305 -31.19 17.50 7.85
N PHE A 306 -30.25 16.62 8.12
CA PHE A 306 -29.24 16.81 9.15
C PHE A 306 -27.83 16.54 8.63
N ALA A 307 -26.88 17.18 9.27
CA ALA A 307 -25.46 16.96 9.04
C ALA A 307 -24.72 16.72 10.35
N PHE A 308 -23.59 16.05 10.29
CA PHE A 308 -22.68 15.82 11.41
C PHE A 308 -21.25 15.72 10.89
N GLY A 309 -20.27 16.03 11.76
CA GLY A 309 -18.85 15.95 11.39
C GLY A 309 -17.94 15.77 12.59
N PHE A 310 -16.91 14.97 12.43
CA PHE A 310 -15.91 14.68 13.46
C PHE A 310 -14.52 14.41 12.89
N GLY A 311 -13.49 14.70 13.70
CA GLY A 311 -12.10 14.40 13.39
C GLY A 311 -11.80 12.92 13.56
N VAL A 312 -11.35 12.25 12.51
CA VAL A 312 -10.99 10.82 12.53
C VAL A 312 -9.79 10.59 13.45
N ASP A 313 -8.80 11.48 13.41
CA ASP A 313 -7.61 11.44 14.27
C ASP A 313 -7.97 11.36 15.74
N ARG A 314 -8.91 12.20 16.17
CA ARG A 314 -9.39 12.19 17.56
C ARG A 314 -10.05 10.85 17.91
N MET A 315 -10.78 10.25 16.98
CA MET A 315 -11.37 8.92 17.18
C MET A 315 -10.30 7.85 17.34
N VAL A 316 -9.23 7.92 16.53
CA VAL A 316 -8.07 7.02 16.62
C VAL A 316 -7.35 7.19 17.96
N MET A 317 -7.06 8.44 18.34
CA MET A 317 -6.40 8.75 19.61
C MET A 317 -7.20 8.19 20.80
N LEU A 318 -8.52 8.41 20.81
CA LEU A 318 -9.40 7.91 21.84
C LEU A 318 -9.47 6.38 21.86
N LYS A 319 -9.56 5.73 20.69
CA LYS A 319 -9.68 4.28 20.56
C LYS A 319 -8.43 3.53 21.03
N TYR A 320 -7.26 4.04 20.70
CA TYR A 320 -5.98 3.38 20.97
C TYR A 320 -5.23 3.99 22.17
N GLY A 321 -5.79 5.00 22.82
CA GLY A 321 -5.15 5.64 23.98
C GLY A 321 -3.90 6.43 23.60
N ILE A 322 -3.88 7.03 22.41
CA ILE A 322 -2.79 7.87 21.90
C ILE A 322 -3.00 9.28 22.46
N ASP A 323 -2.00 9.84 23.10
CA ASP A 323 -2.05 11.14 23.76
C ASP A 323 -1.43 12.29 22.95
N ASP A 324 -0.81 11.97 21.82
CA ASP A 324 -0.16 12.95 20.95
C ASP A 324 -0.47 12.63 19.46
N ILE A 325 -1.16 13.58 18.79
CA ILE A 325 -1.56 13.44 17.38
C ILE A 325 -0.35 13.31 16.42
N ARG A 326 0.79 13.89 16.78
CA ARG A 326 2.01 13.87 15.96
C ARG A 326 2.50 12.45 15.69
N LEU A 327 2.30 11.52 16.61
CA LEU A 327 2.65 10.11 16.47
C LEU A 327 1.97 9.45 15.26
N LEU A 328 0.80 9.95 14.86
CA LEU A 328 0.08 9.46 13.66
C LEU A 328 0.74 9.90 12.36
N TYR A 329 1.61 10.92 12.37
CA TYR A 329 2.18 11.55 11.18
C TYR A 329 3.70 11.46 11.07
N GLU A 330 4.39 11.10 12.15
CA GLU A 330 5.87 11.00 12.19
C GLU A 330 6.43 9.74 11.51
N SER A 331 5.58 8.79 11.10
CA SER A 331 5.98 7.53 10.44
C SER A 331 6.99 6.70 11.25
N ASP A 332 6.99 6.80 12.57
CA ASP A 332 7.86 6.00 13.44
C ASP A 332 7.42 4.53 13.43
N MET A 333 8.27 3.66 12.90
CA MET A 333 7.98 2.22 12.79
C MET A 333 7.82 1.53 14.15
N ARG A 334 8.40 2.06 15.23
CA ARG A 334 8.21 1.54 16.59
C ARG A 334 6.79 1.79 17.08
N PHE A 335 6.21 2.91 16.68
CA PHE A 335 4.81 3.24 16.94
C PHE A 335 3.89 2.43 16.03
N LEU A 336 4.10 2.48 14.71
CA LEU A 336 3.23 1.83 13.73
C LEU A 336 3.16 0.30 13.87
N ASN A 337 4.23 -0.34 14.36
CA ASN A 337 4.26 -1.79 14.57
C ASN A 337 3.40 -2.26 15.77
N GLN A 338 2.84 -1.36 16.57
CA GLN A 338 1.95 -1.68 17.70
C GLN A 338 0.52 -2.02 17.26
N PHE A 339 0.15 -1.70 16.00
CA PHE A 339 -1.21 -1.82 15.46
C PHE A 339 -1.37 -2.94 14.43
#